data_91134b13e16394409c40c7a0a7a02a1e
#
_entry.id   91134b13e16394409c40c7a0a7a02a1e
#
_cell.length_a   1.000
_cell.length_b   1.000
_cell.length_c   1.000
_cell.angle_alpha   90.00
_cell.angle_beta   90.00
_cell.angle_gamma   90.00
#
_symmetry.space_group_name_H-M   'P 1'
#
loop_
_entity.id
_entity.type
_entity.pdbx_description
1 polymer ?
#
loop_
_entity_poly.entity_id
_entity_poly.type
_entity_poly.pdbx_seq_one_letter_code
_entity_poly.pdbx_strand_id
1 'polypeptide(L)'
;MSPLASTLNFKHDALVRAFAKKYKLSMASSEELFAHMLQWLWFLANRNLGHQPRHGFPTFPAQAPLDIYWHEFILDTRAYQDFCSTHLGGFLHHCPTPEGLEGASHELFLNNPQQQREINQMLLKKAMYEVHAKMGLETMLSWYLHLHQKHPHLVQT
;
A
#
# COMPACT_ATOMS: atom_id res chain seq x y z
N MET A 1 -18.67 7.57 -0.89
CA MET A 1 -17.20 7.49 -1.04
C MET A 1 -16.67 8.86 -1.38
N SER A 2 -15.72 9.36 -0.63
CA SER A 2 -15.20 10.72 -0.81
C SER A 2 -14.25 10.82 -2.00
N PRO A 3 -14.21 11.99 -2.69
CA PRO A 3 -13.17 12.25 -3.69
C PRO A 3 -11.77 12.14 -3.10
N LEU A 4 -10.78 11.79 -3.92
CA LEU A 4 -9.37 11.69 -3.48
C LEU A 4 -8.90 12.97 -2.78
N ALA A 5 -9.23 14.14 -3.33
CA ALA A 5 -8.86 15.43 -2.72
C ALA A 5 -9.39 15.59 -1.28
N SER A 6 -10.60 15.11 -1.00
CA SER A 6 -11.16 15.12 0.35
C SER A 6 -10.40 14.17 1.29
N THR A 7 -10.02 13.00 0.80
CA THR A 7 -9.22 12.03 1.56
C THR A 7 -7.84 12.58 1.92
N LEU A 8 -7.20 13.32 1.01
CA LEU A 8 -5.90 13.95 1.25
C LEU A 8 -5.94 15.12 2.25
N ASN A 9 -7.11 15.66 2.52
CA ASN A 9 -7.28 16.67 3.57
C ASN A 9 -7.32 16.09 4.99
N PHE A 10 -7.42 14.77 5.13
CA PHE A 10 -7.35 14.11 6.44
C PHE A 10 -5.99 14.37 7.11
N LYS A 11 -6.01 14.72 8.40
CA LYS A 11 -4.82 15.02 9.20
C LYS A 11 -4.77 14.11 10.42
N HIS A 12 -3.59 13.63 10.72
CA HIS A 12 -3.31 12.85 11.92
C HIS A 12 -1.90 13.16 12.46
N ASP A 13 -1.73 14.36 13.00
CA ASP A 13 -0.41 14.87 13.39
C ASP A 13 0.31 13.99 14.44
N ALA A 14 -0.44 13.34 15.32
CA ALA A 14 0.13 12.45 16.33
C ALA A 14 0.77 11.21 15.66
N LEU A 15 0.10 10.61 14.67
CA LEU A 15 0.63 9.49 13.91
C LEU A 15 1.86 9.91 13.10
N VAL A 16 1.79 11.05 12.42
CA VAL A 16 2.91 11.58 11.61
C VAL A 16 4.16 11.79 12.47
N ARG A 17 4.03 12.40 13.66
CA ARG A 17 5.14 12.59 14.60
C ARG A 17 5.66 11.27 15.16
N ALA A 18 4.78 10.36 15.53
CA ALA A 18 5.17 9.04 16.05
C ALA A 18 5.93 8.22 15.01
N PHE A 19 5.46 8.24 13.76
CA PHE A 19 6.10 7.56 12.64
C PHE A 19 7.48 8.15 12.35
N ALA A 20 7.59 9.49 12.25
CA ALA A 20 8.86 10.17 12.04
C ALA A 20 9.89 9.79 13.12
N LYS A 21 9.48 9.79 14.40
CA LYS A 21 10.35 9.40 15.52
C LYS A 21 10.76 7.94 15.45
N LYS A 22 9.79 7.02 15.24
CA LYS A 22 10.03 5.56 15.24
C LYS A 22 10.98 5.14 14.14
N TYR A 23 10.78 5.69 12.94
CA TYR A 23 11.53 5.32 11.74
C TYR A 23 12.64 6.31 11.38
N LYS A 24 12.97 7.24 12.28
CA LYS A 24 14.08 8.22 12.12
C LYS A 24 13.99 9.02 10.83
N LEU A 25 12.79 9.48 10.51
CA LEU A 25 12.51 10.32 9.35
C LEU A 25 12.42 11.80 9.76
N SER A 26 12.63 12.70 8.80
CA SER A 26 12.22 14.10 8.95
C SER A 26 10.68 14.19 9.02
N MET A 27 10.15 15.25 9.61
CA MET A 27 8.72 15.51 9.60
C MET A 27 8.17 15.59 8.17
N ALA A 28 8.87 16.32 7.30
CA ALA A 28 8.49 16.46 5.89
C ALA A 28 8.42 15.10 5.16
N SER A 29 9.39 14.20 5.41
CA SER A 29 9.36 12.85 4.83
C SER A 29 8.21 12.00 5.37
N SER A 30 7.89 12.13 6.66
CA SER A 30 6.76 11.41 7.25
C SER A 30 5.42 11.94 6.72
N GLU A 31 5.27 13.26 6.57
CA GLU A 31 4.09 13.88 5.97
C GLU A 31 3.89 13.46 4.50
N GLU A 32 4.95 13.43 3.72
CA GLU A 32 4.93 12.96 2.34
C GLU A 32 4.48 11.49 2.25
N LEU A 33 5.09 10.61 3.06
CA LEU A 33 4.69 9.20 3.12
C LEU A 33 3.25 9.02 3.60
N PHE A 34 2.81 9.84 4.57
CA PHE A 34 1.42 9.83 5.04
C PHE A 34 0.45 10.16 3.90
N ALA A 35 0.75 11.19 3.11
CA ALA A 35 -0.08 11.54 1.95
C ALA A 35 -0.12 10.41 0.91
N HIS A 36 1.02 9.78 0.61
CA HIS A 36 1.06 8.61 -0.28
C HIS A 36 0.30 7.42 0.28
N MET A 37 0.37 7.17 1.59
CA MET A 37 -0.40 6.11 2.25
C MET A 37 -1.92 6.40 2.14
N LEU A 38 -2.38 7.63 2.36
CA LEU A 38 -3.79 7.99 2.16
C LEU A 38 -4.25 7.78 0.71
N GLN A 39 -3.41 8.14 -0.28
CA GLN A 39 -3.68 7.85 -1.69
C GLN A 39 -3.78 6.35 -1.96
N TRP A 40 -2.88 5.56 -1.36
CA TRP A 40 -2.87 4.11 -1.48
C TRP A 40 -4.15 3.49 -0.93
N LEU A 41 -4.58 3.88 0.28
CA LEU A 41 -5.83 3.40 0.89
C LEU A 41 -7.05 3.78 0.05
N TRP A 42 -7.08 5.01 -0.46
CA TRP A 42 -8.14 5.44 -1.36
C TRP A 42 -8.17 4.62 -2.66
N PHE A 43 -7.01 4.37 -3.25
CA PHE A 43 -6.89 3.53 -4.44
C PHE A 43 -7.43 2.11 -4.17
N LEU A 44 -6.99 1.47 -3.08
CA LEU A 44 -7.44 0.13 -2.71
C LEU A 44 -8.94 0.05 -2.50
N ALA A 45 -9.52 1.04 -1.81
CA ALA A 45 -10.97 1.10 -1.57
C ALA A 45 -11.78 1.36 -2.84
N ASN A 46 -11.21 2.06 -3.81
CA ASN A 46 -11.87 2.46 -5.06
C ASN A 46 -11.60 1.53 -6.25
N ARG A 47 -10.94 0.40 -6.02
CA ARG A 47 -10.77 -0.59 -7.09
C ARG A 47 -12.12 -1.20 -7.44
N ASN A 48 -12.42 -1.26 -8.74
CA ASN A 48 -13.57 -1.99 -9.24
C ASN A 48 -13.26 -3.49 -9.18
N LEU A 49 -13.59 -4.12 -8.05
CA LEU A 49 -13.32 -5.55 -7.85
C LEU A 49 -14.25 -6.47 -8.63
N GLY A 50 -15.31 -5.93 -9.26
CA GLY A 50 -16.31 -6.74 -9.96
C GLY A 50 -16.83 -7.86 -9.06
N HIS A 51 -16.99 -9.07 -9.60
CA HIS A 51 -17.31 -10.29 -8.84
C HIS A 51 -16.04 -11.06 -8.39
N GLN A 52 -14.88 -10.43 -8.41
CA GLN A 52 -13.64 -11.09 -8.00
C GLN A 52 -13.61 -11.29 -6.48
N PRO A 53 -13.11 -12.43 -5.99
CA PRO A 53 -12.92 -12.65 -4.57
C PRO A 53 -11.99 -11.58 -4.00
N ARG A 54 -12.19 -11.23 -2.74
CA ARG A 54 -11.46 -10.18 -1.98
C ARG A 54 -9.99 -10.54 -1.75
N HIS A 55 -9.29 -10.99 -2.77
CA HIS A 55 -7.85 -11.13 -2.70
C HIS A 55 -7.25 -9.74 -2.67
N GLY A 56 -6.39 -9.49 -1.70
CA GLY A 56 -5.71 -8.21 -1.55
C GLY A 56 -5.00 -7.82 -2.85
N PHE A 57 -4.83 -6.53 -3.07
CA PHE A 57 -3.96 -6.05 -4.14
C PHE A 57 -2.53 -6.48 -3.82
N PRO A 58 -1.77 -7.05 -4.77
CA PRO A 58 -0.43 -7.52 -4.49
C PRO A 58 0.46 -6.35 -4.06
N THR A 59 1.09 -6.50 -2.91
CA THR A 59 2.09 -5.57 -2.39
C THR A 59 3.47 -6.12 -2.72
N PHE A 60 4.29 -5.31 -3.35
CA PHE A 60 5.67 -5.66 -3.71
C PHE A 60 6.65 -4.96 -2.77
N PRO A 61 7.91 -5.40 -2.67
CA PRO A 61 8.90 -4.76 -1.80
C PRO A 61 9.02 -3.24 -2.00
N ALA A 62 8.76 -2.73 -3.20
CA ALA A 62 8.75 -1.31 -3.50
C ALA A 62 7.69 -0.53 -2.68
N GLN A 63 6.58 -1.16 -2.30
CA GLN A 63 5.50 -0.56 -1.51
C GLN A 63 5.69 -0.75 0.01
N ALA A 64 6.77 -1.38 0.47
CA ALA A 64 7.00 -1.58 1.89
C ALA A 64 6.86 -0.28 2.73
N PRO A 65 7.32 0.91 2.29
CA PRO A 65 7.11 2.14 3.04
C PRO A 65 5.62 2.48 3.26
N LEU A 66 4.76 2.20 2.27
CA LEU A 66 3.31 2.43 2.37
C LEU A 66 2.64 1.42 3.30
N ASP A 67 3.02 0.16 3.18
CA ASP A 67 2.50 -0.95 3.98
C ASP A 67 2.85 -0.78 5.47
N ILE A 68 4.09 -0.43 5.77
CA ILE A 68 4.54 -0.14 7.14
C ILE A 68 3.77 1.04 7.73
N TYR A 69 3.56 2.11 6.95
CA TYR A 69 2.78 3.26 7.43
C TYR A 69 1.33 2.88 7.68
N TRP A 70 0.73 2.08 6.81
CA TRP A 70 -0.62 1.58 6.98
C TRP A 70 -0.75 0.72 8.24
N HIS A 71 0.19 -0.17 8.52
CA HIS A 71 0.22 -0.94 9.77
C HIS A 71 0.21 -0.03 11.01
N GLU A 72 1.04 1.01 11.04
CA GLU A 72 1.04 1.96 12.16
C GLU A 72 -0.30 2.70 12.30
N PHE A 73 -0.97 3.02 11.19
CA PHE A 73 -2.28 3.67 11.22
C PHE A 73 -3.38 2.74 11.72
N ILE A 74 -3.36 1.47 11.33
CA ILE A 74 -4.33 0.47 11.82
C ILE A 74 -4.28 0.31 13.34
N LEU A 75 -3.11 0.45 13.96
CA LEU A 75 -2.95 0.34 15.40
C LEU A 75 -3.71 1.43 16.18
N ASP A 76 -3.93 2.60 15.59
CA ASP A 76 -4.91 3.57 16.07
C ASP A 76 -6.30 3.22 15.55
N THR A 77 -6.87 2.15 16.09
CA THR A 77 -8.09 1.50 15.60
C THR A 77 -9.27 2.45 15.50
N ARG A 78 -9.39 3.41 16.43
CA ARG A 78 -10.48 4.40 16.43
C ARG A 78 -10.32 5.38 15.28
N ALA A 79 -9.16 6.02 15.18
CA ALA A 79 -8.88 6.97 14.10
C ALA A 79 -8.95 6.31 12.72
N TYR A 80 -8.45 5.07 12.60
CA TYR A 80 -8.52 4.29 11.37
C TYR A 80 -9.97 3.96 10.98
N GLN A 81 -10.79 3.52 11.93
CA GLN A 81 -12.21 3.23 11.68
C GLN A 81 -12.97 4.48 11.22
N ASP A 82 -12.77 5.61 11.90
CA ASP A 82 -13.40 6.88 11.56
C ASP A 82 -12.97 7.37 10.17
N PHE A 83 -11.67 7.25 9.86
CA PHE A 83 -11.14 7.55 8.53
C PHE A 83 -11.79 6.68 7.44
N CYS A 84 -11.83 5.37 7.63
CA CYS A 84 -12.42 4.45 6.66
C CYS A 84 -13.90 4.77 6.42
N SER A 85 -14.66 5.00 7.49
CA SER A 85 -16.10 5.31 7.40
C SER A 85 -16.35 6.63 6.67
N THR A 86 -15.54 7.65 6.96
CA THR A 86 -15.70 9.00 6.41
C THR A 86 -15.21 9.12 4.98
N HIS A 87 -14.05 8.52 4.68
CA HIS A 87 -13.35 8.78 3.41
C HIS A 87 -13.41 7.61 2.43
N LEU A 88 -13.47 6.37 2.90
CA LEU A 88 -13.42 5.19 2.04
C LEU A 88 -14.79 4.55 1.78
N GLY A 89 -15.83 4.98 2.50
CA GLY A 89 -17.17 4.44 2.37
C GLY A 89 -17.37 3.09 3.04
N GLY A 90 -16.44 2.64 3.86
CA GLY A 90 -16.49 1.41 4.63
C GLY A 90 -15.12 0.98 5.12
N PHE A 91 -15.09 0.03 6.05
CA PHE A 91 -13.84 -0.44 6.64
C PHE A 91 -12.97 -1.18 5.60
N LEU A 92 -11.75 -0.71 5.42
CA LEU A 92 -10.76 -1.35 4.56
C LEU A 92 -9.92 -2.33 5.38
N HIS A 93 -10.15 -3.62 5.18
CA HIS A 93 -9.38 -4.67 5.84
C HIS A 93 -7.99 -4.78 5.22
N HIS A 94 -6.98 -4.79 6.08
CA HIS A 94 -5.63 -5.22 5.69
C HIS A 94 -5.62 -6.75 5.66
N CYS A 95 -5.57 -7.32 4.46
CA CYS A 95 -5.45 -8.76 4.29
C CYS A 95 -3.98 -9.07 4.01
N PRO A 96 -3.30 -9.81 4.90
CA PRO A 96 -1.99 -10.34 4.59
C PRO A 96 -2.11 -11.22 3.34
N THR A 97 -1.01 -11.38 2.62
CA THR A 97 -0.95 -12.31 1.49
C THR A 97 -1.44 -13.67 1.99
N PRO A 98 -2.46 -14.29 1.36
CA PRO A 98 -2.96 -15.56 1.81
C PRO A 98 -1.83 -16.58 1.94
N GLU A 99 -1.73 -17.26 3.09
CA GLU A 99 -0.70 -18.27 3.37
C GLU A 99 -0.60 -19.33 2.25
N GLY A 100 -1.71 -19.64 1.59
CA GLY A 100 -1.73 -20.56 0.44
C GLY A 100 -1.04 -20.02 -0.82
N LEU A 101 -0.94 -18.70 -0.98
CA LEU A 101 -0.17 -18.09 -2.07
C LEU A 101 1.31 -17.99 -1.74
N GLU A 102 1.67 -17.79 -0.48
CA GLU A 102 3.07 -17.85 -0.04
C GLU A 102 3.60 -19.29 -0.12
N GLY A 103 2.85 -20.26 0.36
CA GLY A 103 3.21 -21.69 0.28
C GLY A 103 3.24 -22.20 -1.16
N ALA A 104 2.20 -21.94 -1.93
CA ALA A 104 2.15 -22.32 -3.34
C ALA A 104 3.22 -21.58 -4.16
N SER A 105 3.48 -20.31 -3.86
CA SER A 105 4.56 -19.55 -4.50
C SER A 105 5.93 -20.10 -4.10
N HIS A 106 6.11 -20.53 -2.87
CA HIS A 106 7.35 -21.10 -2.38
C HIS A 106 7.63 -22.47 -3.00
N GLU A 107 6.64 -23.36 -3.01
CA GLU A 107 6.75 -24.66 -3.67
C GLU A 107 6.96 -24.52 -5.19
N LEU A 108 6.24 -23.61 -5.84
CA LEU A 108 6.40 -23.32 -7.27
C LEU A 108 7.79 -22.76 -7.55
N PHE A 109 8.29 -21.87 -6.68
CA PHE A 109 9.63 -21.32 -6.79
C PHE A 109 10.72 -22.38 -6.67
N LEU A 110 10.58 -23.31 -5.70
CA LEU A 110 11.51 -24.42 -5.52
C LEU A 110 11.50 -25.38 -6.72
N ASN A 111 10.32 -25.62 -7.30
CA ASN A 111 10.15 -26.55 -8.41
C ASN A 111 10.45 -25.92 -9.78
N ASN A 112 10.17 -24.61 -9.95
CA ASN A 112 10.44 -23.90 -11.20
C ASN A 112 10.67 -22.38 -10.96
N PRO A 113 11.90 -21.99 -10.59
CA PRO A 113 12.22 -20.58 -10.27
C PRO A 113 12.00 -19.61 -11.44
N GLN A 114 12.14 -20.09 -12.70
CA GLN A 114 11.93 -19.26 -13.88
C GLN A 114 10.45 -18.93 -14.06
N GLN A 115 9.59 -19.92 -13.97
CA GLN A 115 8.14 -19.74 -14.08
C GLN A 115 7.63 -18.81 -12.98
N GLN A 116 8.14 -18.94 -11.76
CA GLN A 116 7.77 -18.03 -10.66
C GLN A 116 8.17 -16.59 -10.95
N ARG A 117 9.36 -16.35 -11.51
CA ARG A 117 9.78 -15.00 -11.91
C ARG A 117 8.87 -14.41 -12.98
N GLU A 118 8.49 -15.20 -13.97
CA GLU A 118 7.58 -14.78 -15.04
C GLU A 118 6.19 -14.39 -14.48
N ILE A 119 5.65 -15.21 -13.57
CA ILE A 119 4.39 -14.92 -12.88
C ILE A 119 4.50 -13.61 -12.08
N ASN A 120 5.56 -13.45 -11.28
CA ASN A 120 5.77 -12.25 -10.48
C ASN A 120 5.91 -11.00 -11.37
N GLN A 121 6.63 -11.09 -12.48
CA GLN A 121 6.73 -9.98 -13.43
C GLN A 121 5.39 -9.63 -14.08
N MET A 122 4.59 -10.62 -14.42
CA MET A 122 3.24 -10.41 -14.97
C MET A 122 2.33 -9.72 -13.94
N LEU A 123 2.35 -10.18 -12.68
CA LEU A 123 1.57 -9.57 -11.60
C LEU A 123 2.01 -8.13 -11.34
N LEU A 124 3.31 -7.87 -11.33
CA LEU A 124 3.87 -6.52 -11.17
C LEU A 124 3.42 -5.59 -12.30
N LYS A 125 3.55 -6.02 -13.55
CA LYS A 125 3.10 -5.23 -14.71
C LYS A 125 1.61 -4.92 -14.64
N LYS A 126 0.78 -5.91 -14.28
CA LYS A 126 -0.67 -5.73 -14.14
C LYS A 126 -0.99 -4.72 -13.03
N ALA A 127 -0.32 -4.82 -11.88
CA ALA A 127 -0.51 -3.91 -10.77
C ALA A 127 -0.09 -2.48 -11.14
N MET A 128 1.07 -2.29 -11.77
CA MET A 128 1.53 -0.98 -12.25
C MET A 128 0.57 -0.37 -13.27
N TYR A 129 0.04 -1.18 -14.19
CA TYR A 129 -0.95 -0.70 -15.16
C TYR A 129 -2.24 -0.21 -14.48
N GLU A 130 -2.76 -0.96 -13.50
CA GLU A 130 -3.96 -0.59 -12.76
C GLU A 130 -3.76 0.72 -11.98
N VAL A 131 -2.62 0.86 -11.29
CA VAL A 131 -2.26 2.10 -10.59
C VAL A 131 -2.11 3.26 -11.57
N HIS A 132 -1.39 3.07 -12.67
CA HIS A 132 -1.24 4.11 -13.70
C HIS A 132 -2.58 4.58 -14.25
N ALA A 133 -3.46 3.65 -14.59
CA ALA A 133 -4.78 3.98 -15.15
C ALA A 133 -5.67 4.76 -14.19
N LYS A 134 -5.56 4.50 -12.88
CA LYS A 134 -6.40 5.12 -11.84
C LYS A 134 -5.79 6.36 -11.22
N MET A 135 -4.49 6.35 -10.98
CA MET A 135 -3.75 7.35 -10.19
C MET A 135 -2.79 8.21 -11.00
N GLY A 136 -2.53 7.84 -12.25
CA GLY A 136 -1.60 8.52 -13.13
C GLY A 136 -0.14 8.04 -13.03
N LEU A 137 0.68 8.51 -13.98
CA LEU A 137 2.07 8.08 -14.13
C LEU A 137 2.95 8.46 -12.93
N GLU A 138 2.83 9.69 -12.44
CA GLU A 138 3.67 10.18 -11.33
C GLU A 138 3.46 9.37 -10.05
N THR A 139 2.20 9.08 -9.70
CA THR A 139 1.87 8.25 -8.54
C THR A 139 2.39 6.84 -8.72
N MET A 140 2.22 6.25 -9.89
CA MET A 140 2.74 4.91 -10.19
C MET A 140 4.26 4.86 -10.06
N LEU A 141 4.99 5.83 -10.62
CA LEU A 141 6.46 5.91 -10.48
C LEU A 141 6.88 6.13 -9.03
N SER A 142 6.16 6.96 -8.28
CA SER A 142 6.43 7.18 -6.87
C SER A 142 6.32 5.87 -6.08
N TRP A 143 5.25 5.13 -6.25
CA TRP A 143 4.99 3.92 -5.46
C TRP A 143 5.88 2.72 -5.85
N TYR A 144 6.24 2.57 -7.12
CA TYR A 144 7.00 1.41 -7.60
C TYR A 144 8.49 1.66 -7.77
N LEU A 145 8.93 2.93 -7.78
CA LEU A 145 10.32 3.26 -8.03
C LEU A 145 10.93 4.19 -6.96
N HIS A 146 10.26 5.30 -6.64
CA HIS A 146 10.92 6.36 -5.88
C HIS A 146 10.87 6.15 -4.37
N LEU A 147 9.75 5.69 -3.80
CA LEU A 147 9.59 5.60 -2.33
C LEU A 147 10.59 4.65 -1.70
N HIS A 148 10.80 3.46 -2.27
CA HIS A 148 11.77 2.53 -1.71
C HIS A 148 13.22 3.00 -1.88
N GLN A 149 13.52 3.74 -2.95
CA GLN A 149 14.86 4.34 -3.15
C GLN A 149 15.10 5.48 -2.15
N LYS A 150 14.07 6.28 -1.85
CA LYS A 150 14.13 7.38 -0.89
C LYS A 150 14.19 6.89 0.56
N HIS A 151 13.60 5.73 0.84
CA HIS A 151 13.49 5.15 2.17
C HIS A 151 13.98 3.69 2.22
N PRO A 152 15.24 3.43 1.85
CA PRO A 152 15.75 2.04 1.73
C PRO A 152 15.74 1.28 3.05
N HIS A 153 15.84 1.98 4.19
CA HIS A 153 15.80 1.39 5.52
C HIS A 153 14.40 0.86 5.93
N LEU A 154 13.34 1.30 5.25
CA LEU A 154 11.98 0.77 5.46
C LEU A 154 11.70 -0.50 4.64
N VAL A 155 12.58 -0.86 3.71
CA VAL A 155 12.41 -2.04 2.85
C VAL A 155 13.06 -3.30 3.47
N GLN A 156 13.93 -3.13 4.47
CA GLN A 156 14.74 -4.21 5.06
C GLN A 156 14.14 -4.78 6.36
N THR A 157 12.95 -4.35 6.73
CA THR A 157 12.21 -4.87 7.90
C THR A 157 11.20 -5.92 7.49
#